data_4e795138da537906933ad1998b15673b
#
_entry.id   4e795138da537906933ad1998b15673b
#
_cell.length_a   1.000
_cell.length_b   1.000
_cell.length_c   1.000
_cell.angle_alpha   90.00
_cell.angle_beta   90.00
_cell.angle_gamma   90.00
#
_symmetry.space_group_name_H-M   'P 1'
#
loop_
_entity.id
_entity.type
_entity.pdbx_description
1 polymer ?
#
loop_
_entity_poly.entity_id
_entity_poly.type
_entity_poly.pdbx_seq_one_letter_code
_entity_poly.pdbx_strand_id
1 'polypeptide(L)'
;MKKVNNTLNLLKGLACMGVVFIHVNFPGELGQIVIALARSAVALFFLISGYYLYWDDPKEIDEKMPKKLKNIGLITIWAFIFYFLWESFVRLWGSGWQSVSDWYINDLFTWEGLVKFVLLSYDPVVGHLWFLVALLEAYLVFWLINKLRIADYSWILAVILLEVHVVVMTLSTLFSWGLDMTIFRSMWFYGLPFLILGYSIKRREESINLHIKTLLLVCLAVIGIGATIVERVFIGNLQIFQGTIIFTLSIFIIAVRFPGARYPKSLILLGAKYSSHIYIYHWFVKELFIKLQEILSLDSSWFDWVEPFGVFIVTLIGVIALLFVKKLLKKLIGKAANRSKV
;
A
#
# COMPACT_ATOMS: atom_id res chain seq x y z
N MET A 1 -20.08 -12.83 11.22
CA MET A 1 -18.60 -12.70 11.00
C MET A 1 -18.31 -12.87 9.50
N LYS A 2 -17.60 -11.94 8.87
CA LYS A 2 -17.19 -12.08 7.45
C LYS A 2 -16.28 -13.32 7.31
N LYS A 3 -16.59 -14.21 6.35
CA LYS A 3 -15.72 -15.37 6.06
C LYS A 3 -14.32 -14.92 5.68
N VAL A 4 -13.30 -15.60 6.23
CA VAL A 4 -11.90 -15.35 5.87
C VAL A 4 -11.68 -15.78 4.42
N ASN A 5 -11.14 -14.88 3.60
CA ASN A 5 -10.74 -15.19 2.23
C ASN A 5 -9.23 -15.44 2.19
N ASN A 6 -8.82 -16.71 2.06
CA ASN A 6 -7.42 -17.12 2.05
C ASN A 6 -6.67 -16.60 0.82
N THR A 7 -7.36 -16.51 -0.32
CA THR A 7 -6.74 -16.02 -1.56
C THR A 7 -6.49 -14.53 -1.51
N LEU A 8 -7.39 -13.73 -0.91
CA LEU A 8 -7.11 -12.33 -0.65
C LEU A 8 -5.95 -12.13 0.35
N ASN A 9 -5.84 -13.02 1.35
CA ASN A 9 -4.68 -12.97 2.26
C ASN A 9 -3.39 -13.33 1.54
N LEU A 10 -3.39 -14.32 0.63
CA LEU A 10 -2.25 -14.61 -0.23
C LEU A 10 -1.86 -13.38 -1.07
N LEU A 11 -2.84 -12.75 -1.76
CA LEU A 11 -2.59 -11.55 -2.55
C LEU A 11 -2.01 -10.40 -1.70
N LYS A 12 -2.51 -10.20 -0.47
CA LYS A 12 -1.92 -9.22 0.46
C LYS A 12 -0.47 -9.55 0.80
N GLY A 13 -0.14 -10.82 0.96
CA GLY A 13 1.23 -11.28 1.21
C GLY A 13 2.16 -10.98 0.03
N LEU A 14 1.72 -11.30 -1.19
CA LEU A 14 2.47 -10.99 -2.41
C LEU A 14 2.56 -9.48 -2.65
N ALA A 15 1.47 -8.74 -2.39
CA ALA A 15 1.46 -7.30 -2.51
C ALA A 15 2.45 -6.63 -1.55
N CYS A 16 2.58 -7.09 -0.29
CA CYS A 16 3.55 -6.48 0.62
C CYS A 16 5.00 -6.73 0.18
N MET A 17 5.30 -7.86 -0.48
CA MET A 17 6.60 -8.09 -1.11
C MET A 17 6.80 -7.14 -2.31
N GLY A 18 5.77 -6.96 -3.15
CA GLY A 18 5.78 -5.99 -4.25
C GLY A 18 6.05 -4.55 -3.77
N VAL A 19 5.48 -4.13 -2.63
CA VAL A 19 5.76 -2.80 -2.05
C VAL A 19 7.24 -2.65 -1.68
N VAL A 20 7.86 -3.69 -1.11
CA VAL A 20 9.30 -3.65 -0.84
C VAL A 20 10.09 -3.47 -2.15
N PHE A 21 9.74 -4.20 -3.22
CA PHE A 21 10.40 -4.13 -4.52
C PHE A 21 10.20 -2.78 -5.24
N ILE A 22 9.12 -2.03 -4.95
CA ILE A 22 8.96 -0.65 -5.42
C ILE A 22 10.01 0.29 -4.79
N HIS A 23 10.40 0.03 -3.56
CA HIS A 23 11.28 0.91 -2.78
C HIS A 23 12.74 0.44 -2.73
N VAL A 24 12.98 -0.83 -3.00
CA VAL A 24 14.30 -1.44 -3.12
C VAL A 24 14.37 -2.11 -4.49
N ASN A 25 15.01 -1.42 -5.42
CA ASN A 25 14.90 -1.75 -6.84
C ASN A 25 15.92 -2.83 -7.24
N PHE A 26 15.49 -3.76 -8.09
CA PHE A 26 16.43 -4.57 -8.84
C PHE A 26 17.15 -3.72 -9.91
N PRO A 27 18.39 -4.02 -10.26
CA PRO A 27 19.15 -3.23 -11.23
C PRO A 27 18.64 -3.42 -12.66
N GLY A 28 18.94 -2.43 -13.50
CA GLY A 28 18.72 -2.44 -14.94
C GLY A 28 17.25 -2.43 -15.38
N GLU A 29 17.00 -2.74 -16.64
CA GLU A 29 15.66 -2.72 -17.25
C GLU A 29 14.71 -3.75 -16.63
N LEU A 30 15.23 -4.92 -16.20
CA LEU A 30 14.43 -5.91 -15.50
C LEU A 30 13.87 -5.35 -14.20
N GLY A 31 14.67 -4.59 -13.46
CA GLY A 31 14.22 -3.92 -12.23
C GLY A 31 13.07 -2.96 -12.52
N GLN A 32 13.15 -2.21 -13.59
CA GLN A 32 12.11 -1.26 -13.99
C GLN A 32 10.81 -1.97 -14.38
N ILE A 33 10.88 -3.13 -15.03
CA ILE A 33 9.70 -3.97 -15.34
C ILE A 33 9.09 -4.52 -14.05
N VAL A 34 9.93 -5.01 -13.12
CA VAL A 34 9.46 -5.49 -11.81
C VAL A 34 8.71 -4.38 -11.06
N ILE A 35 9.25 -3.16 -11.03
CA ILE A 35 8.59 -2.00 -10.41
C ILE A 35 7.24 -1.72 -11.07
N ALA A 36 7.17 -1.69 -12.41
CA ALA A 36 5.95 -1.41 -13.14
C ALA A 36 4.83 -2.41 -12.76
N LEU A 37 5.15 -3.70 -12.68
CA LEU A 37 4.21 -4.74 -12.24
C LEU A 37 3.90 -4.64 -10.74
N ALA A 38 4.90 -4.37 -9.91
CA ALA A 38 4.77 -4.26 -8.47
C ALA A 38 3.87 -3.09 -8.02
N ARG A 39 3.66 -2.07 -8.88
CA ARG A 39 2.70 -0.98 -8.62
C ARG A 39 1.28 -1.48 -8.41
N SER A 40 0.92 -2.66 -8.95
CA SER A 40 -0.34 -3.36 -8.62
C SER A 40 -0.53 -3.61 -7.12
N ALA A 41 0.57 -3.72 -6.36
CA ALA A 41 0.55 -4.03 -4.94
C ALA A 41 -0.22 -2.98 -4.12
N VAL A 42 0.04 -1.70 -4.38
CA VAL A 42 -0.63 -0.59 -3.68
C VAL A 42 -2.12 -0.56 -4.03
N ALA A 43 -2.46 -0.74 -5.32
CA ALA A 43 -3.83 -0.82 -5.78
C ALA A 43 -4.60 -1.99 -5.12
N LEU A 44 -3.95 -3.16 -4.95
CA LEU A 44 -4.55 -4.31 -4.27
C LEU A 44 -4.88 -4.01 -2.80
N PHE A 45 -4.06 -3.27 -2.08
CA PHE A 45 -4.36 -2.90 -0.70
C PHE A 45 -5.61 -2.00 -0.60
N PHE A 46 -5.79 -1.04 -1.51
CA PHE A 46 -7.00 -0.23 -1.57
C PHE A 46 -8.23 -1.05 -1.98
N LEU A 47 -8.13 -1.92 -3.01
CA LEU A 47 -9.20 -2.82 -3.43
C LEU A 47 -9.66 -3.73 -2.28
N ILE A 48 -8.73 -4.38 -1.59
CA ILE A 48 -9.04 -5.24 -0.45
C ILE A 48 -9.70 -4.44 0.68
N SER A 49 -9.23 -3.22 0.93
CA SER A 49 -9.80 -2.33 1.93
C SER A 49 -11.24 -1.96 1.60
N GLY A 50 -11.53 -1.62 0.34
CA GLY A 50 -12.88 -1.34 -0.16
C GLY A 50 -13.79 -2.57 -0.13
N TYR A 51 -13.30 -3.74 -0.55
CA TYR A 51 -14.04 -4.99 -0.51
C TYR A 51 -14.57 -5.32 0.90
N TYR A 52 -13.78 -5.08 1.93
CA TYR A 52 -14.19 -5.29 3.31
C TYR A 52 -14.99 -4.13 3.92
N LEU A 53 -15.23 -3.03 3.16
CA LEU A 53 -16.17 -1.98 3.55
C LEU A 53 -17.63 -2.34 3.26
N TYR A 54 -17.89 -3.19 2.28
CA TYR A 54 -19.25 -3.54 1.91
C TYR A 54 -20.00 -4.26 3.04
N TRP A 55 -21.24 -3.85 3.27
CA TRP A 55 -22.25 -4.47 4.11
C TRP A 55 -23.58 -4.36 3.40
N ASP A 56 -24.48 -5.35 3.62
CA ASP A 56 -25.78 -5.39 2.96
C ASP A 56 -26.67 -4.20 3.38
N ASP A 57 -26.62 -3.81 4.66
CA ASP A 57 -27.22 -2.54 5.14
C ASP A 57 -26.16 -1.41 5.13
N PRO A 58 -26.38 -0.34 4.36
CA PRO A 58 -25.49 0.82 4.36
C PRO A 58 -25.31 1.49 5.72
N LYS A 59 -26.25 1.35 6.66
CA LYS A 59 -26.14 1.87 8.02
C LYS A 59 -25.01 1.21 8.79
N GLU A 60 -24.72 -0.07 8.51
CA GLU A 60 -23.60 -0.77 9.14
C GLU A 60 -22.24 -0.16 8.77
N ILE A 61 -22.13 0.46 7.58
CA ILE A 61 -20.95 1.22 7.20
C ILE A 61 -20.80 2.41 8.12
N ASP A 62 -21.87 3.17 8.34
CA ASP A 62 -21.87 4.37 9.17
C ASP A 62 -21.51 4.05 10.64
N GLU A 63 -21.98 2.91 11.17
CA GLU A 63 -21.67 2.46 12.52
C GLU A 63 -20.22 1.98 12.69
N LYS A 64 -19.67 1.33 11.66
CA LYS A 64 -18.34 0.68 11.75
C LYS A 64 -17.19 1.58 11.28
N MET A 65 -17.49 2.62 10.51
CA MET A 65 -16.49 3.52 9.96
C MET A 65 -15.68 4.26 11.03
N PRO A 66 -16.27 4.82 12.11
CA PRO A 66 -15.49 5.49 13.14
C PRO A 66 -14.41 4.60 13.76
N LYS A 67 -14.72 3.30 13.98
CA LYS A 67 -13.74 2.34 14.48
C LYS A 67 -12.62 2.06 13.48
N LYS A 68 -12.94 1.98 12.19
CA LYS A 68 -11.94 1.80 11.12
C LYS A 68 -11.01 3.01 11.03
N LEU A 69 -11.58 4.22 11.00
CA LEU A 69 -10.84 5.48 10.98
C LEU A 69 -9.92 5.60 12.19
N LYS A 70 -10.44 5.32 13.40
CA LYS A 70 -9.62 5.30 14.61
C LYS A 70 -8.45 4.33 14.50
N ASN A 71 -8.68 3.11 14.03
CA ASN A 71 -7.63 2.10 13.94
C ASN A 71 -6.54 2.50 12.94
N ILE A 72 -6.93 2.96 11.74
CA ILE A 72 -5.96 3.41 10.72
C ILE A 72 -5.26 4.69 11.21
N GLY A 73 -6.00 5.65 11.79
CA GLY A 73 -5.42 6.86 12.35
C GLY A 73 -4.36 6.59 13.41
N LEU A 74 -4.61 5.66 14.33
CA LEU A 74 -3.61 5.27 15.34
C LEU A 74 -2.38 4.61 14.71
N ILE A 75 -2.55 3.78 13.68
CA ILE A 75 -1.43 3.19 12.94
C ILE A 75 -0.63 4.28 12.22
N THR A 76 -1.31 5.21 11.58
CA THR A 76 -0.70 6.34 10.87
C THR A 76 0.10 7.21 11.84
N ILE A 77 -0.51 7.65 12.95
CA ILE A 77 0.17 8.46 13.97
C ILE A 77 1.42 7.73 14.51
N TRP A 78 1.30 6.43 14.82
CA TRP A 78 2.43 5.65 15.28
C TRP A 78 3.55 5.58 14.24
N ALA A 79 3.23 5.34 12.98
CA ALA A 79 4.21 5.28 11.91
C ALA A 79 4.91 6.63 11.71
N PHE A 80 4.17 7.75 11.73
CA PHE A 80 4.75 9.10 11.66
C PHE A 80 5.66 9.40 12.84
N ILE A 81 5.26 9.10 14.07
CA ILE A 81 6.11 9.29 15.26
C ILE A 81 7.39 8.46 15.14
N PHE A 82 7.26 7.19 14.74
CA PHE A 82 8.42 6.30 14.58
C PHE A 82 9.42 6.88 13.57
N TYR A 83 8.96 7.29 12.38
CA TYR A 83 9.86 7.81 11.35
C TYR A 83 10.33 9.23 11.64
N PHE A 84 9.52 10.07 12.27
CA PHE A 84 9.98 11.39 12.75
C PHE A 84 11.16 11.26 13.70
N LEU A 85 11.08 10.35 14.68
CA LEU A 85 12.18 10.09 15.61
C LEU A 85 13.39 9.47 14.92
N TRP A 86 13.16 8.55 14.00
CA TRP A 86 14.21 7.88 13.24
C TRP A 86 14.98 8.86 12.34
N GLU A 87 14.29 9.64 11.53
CA GLU A 87 14.88 10.65 10.65
C GLU A 87 15.63 11.74 11.44
N SER A 88 15.05 12.17 12.56
CA SER A 88 15.72 13.12 13.46
C SER A 88 17.02 12.53 14.01
N PHE A 89 17.00 11.27 14.42
CA PHE A 89 18.19 10.58 14.93
C PHE A 89 19.27 10.42 13.83
N VAL A 90 18.89 9.97 12.64
CA VAL A 90 19.83 9.78 11.52
C VAL A 90 20.50 11.10 11.12
N ARG A 91 19.72 12.20 11.03
CA ARG A 91 20.25 13.52 10.69
C ARG A 91 21.15 14.08 11.79
N LEU A 92 20.73 13.91 13.05
CA LEU A 92 21.53 14.35 14.19
C LEU A 92 22.88 13.64 14.25
N TRP A 93 22.89 12.31 14.05
CA TRP A 93 24.09 11.50 14.07
C TRP A 93 25.01 11.76 12.87
N GLY A 94 24.45 11.94 11.66
CA GLY A 94 25.22 12.11 10.42
C GLY A 94 25.74 13.53 10.20
N SER A 95 24.95 14.55 10.51
CA SER A 95 25.22 15.95 10.11
C SER A 95 24.96 16.98 11.22
N GLY A 96 24.64 16.52 12.44
CA GLY A 96 24.44 17.38 13.60
C GLY A 96 23.10 18.11 13.64
N TRP A 97 22.94 18.94 14.68
CA TRP A 97 21.67 19.64 14.97
C TRP A 97 21.21 20.58 13.86
N GLN A 98 22.14 21.21 13.13
CA GLN A 98 21.80 22.11 12.04
C GLN A 98 20.97 21.39 10.97
N SER A 99 21.37 20.17 10.57
CA SER A 99 20.63 19.39 9.58
C SER A 99 19.22 19.00 10.05
N VAL A 100 19.02 18.79 11.36
CA VAL A 100 17.70 18.52 11.93
C VAL A 100 16.83 19.77 11.87
N SER A 101 17.37 20.92 12.26
CA SER A 101 16.62 22.20 12.28
C SER A 101 16.25 22.64 10.86
N ASP A 102 17.17 22.50 9.91
CA ASP A 102 16.93 22.85 8.51
C ASP A 102 15.82 21.97 7.90
N TRP A 103 15.84 20.66 8.18
CA TRP A 103 14.77 19.76 7.77
C TRP A 103 13.41 20.13 8.39
N TYR A 104 13.38 20.48 9.68
CA TYR A 104 12.13 20.90 10.33
C TYR A 104 11.54 22.14 9.69
N ILE A 105 12.36 23.16 9.42
CA ILE A 105 11.90 24.48 8.98
C ILE A 105 11.61 24.48 7.47
N ASN A 106 12.48 23.85 6.66
CA ASN A 106 12.44 24.02 5.22
C ASN A 106 11.68 22.88 4.50
N ASP A 107 11.56 21.69 5.13
CA ASP A 107 10.92 20.54 4.47
C ASP A 107 9.65 20.09 5.23
N LEU A 108 9.73 19.91 6.57
CA LEU A 108 8.69 19.23 7.33
C LEU A 108 7.52 20.15 7.70
N PHE A 109 7.81 21.34 8.26
CA PHE A 109 6.80 22.28 8.79
C PHE A 109 6.56 23.45 7.85
N THR A 110 6.49 23.20 6.56
CA THR A 110 6.16 24.22 5.57
C THR A 110 4.67 24.31 5.32
N TRP A 111 4.19 25.51 4.98
CA TRP A 111 2.78 25.70 4.59
C TRP A 111 2.43 24.86 3.35
N GLU A 112 3.31 24.81 2.36
CA GLU A 112 3.14 24.01 1.16
C GLU A 112 3.05 22.51 1.49
N GLY A 113 3.94 22.01 2.35
CA GLY A 113 3.93 20.63 2.85
C GLY A 113 2.61 20.28 3.55
N LEU A 114 2.10 21.17 4.40
CA LEU A 114 0.81 20.99 5.07
C LEU A 114 -0.36 20.92 4.09
N VAL A 115 -0.41 21.80 3.10
CA VAL A 115 -1.44 21.81 2.06
C VAL A 115 -1.36 20.52 1.24
N LYS A 116 -0.16 20.10 0.82
CA LYS A 116 0.05 18.83 0.09
C LYS A 116 -0.32 17.61 0.96
N PHE A 117 -0.01 17.63 2.26
CA PHE A 117 -0.40 16.57 3.19
C PHE A 117 -1.92 16.40 3.25
N VAL A 118 -2.67 17.50 3.39
CA VAL A 118 -4.13 17.48 3.54
C VAL A 118 -4.86 17.22 2.23
N LEU A 119 -4.34 17.70 1.09
CA LEU A 119 -5.04 17.63 -0.19
C LEU A 119 -4.53 16.52 -1.12
N LEU A 120 -3.27 16.13 -0.99
CA LEU A 120 -2.61 15.20 -1.90
C LEU A 120 -2.03 13.98 -1.19
N SER A 121 -2.41 13.74 0.07
CA SER A 121 -1.88 12.61 0.86
C SER A 121 -0.34 12.59 0.93
N TYR A 122 0.30 13.77 0.81
CA TYR A 122 1.75 13.87 0.80
C TYR A 122 2.34 13.44 2.14
N ASP A 123 3.47 12.75 2.11
CA ASP A 123 4.23 12.36 3.29
C ASP A 123 5.55 13.13 3.32
N PRO A 124 5.68 14.13 4.23
CA PRO A 124 6.88 14.96 4.30
C PRO A 124 8.05 14.30 5.05
N VAL A 125 7.84 13.13 5.68
CA VAL A 125 8.85 12.50 6.55
C VAL A 125 9.73 11.54 5.77
N VAL A 126 9.11 10.52 5.13
CA VAL A 126 9.86 9.43 4.45
C VAL A 126 9.32 9.06 3.06
N GLY A 127 8.24 9.67 2.65
CA GLY A 127 7.64 9.53 1.32
C GLY A 127 6.88 8.24 1.04
N HIS A 128 6.99 7.19 1.86
CA HIS A 128 6.23 5.95 1.66
C HIS A 128 4.94 5.87 2.49
N LEU A 129 4.82 6.65 3.57
CA LEU A 129 3.64 6.66 4.43
C LEU A 129 2.41 7.32 3.79
N TRP A 130 2.56 7.93 2.61
CA TRP A 130 1.45 8.53 1.86
C TRP A 130 0.25 7.60 1.71
N PHE A 131 0.48 6.29 1.58
CA PHE A 131 -0.59 5.29 1.48
C PHE A 131 -1.49 5.25 2.72
N LEU A 132 -0.93 5.39 3.93
CA LEU A 132 -1.74 5.41 5.16
C LEU A 132 -2.59 6.67 5.24
N VAL A 133 -2.04 7.81 4.84
CA VAL A 133 -2.77 9.09 4.75
C VAL A 133 -3.88 8.96 3.72
N ALA A 134 -3.54 8.53 2.49
CA ALA A 134 -4.51 8.33 1.41
C ALA A 134 -5.61 7.32 1.77
N LEU A 135 -5.29 6.26 2.53
CA LEU A 135 -6.29 5.30 2.98
C LEU A 135 -7.25 5.90 4.01
N LEU A 136 -6.74 6.72 4.93
CA LEU A 136 -7.54 7.43 5.92
C LEU A 136 -8.50 8.41 5.23
N GLU A 137 -7.97 9.22 4.33
CA GLU A 137 -8.74 10.19 3.53
C GLU A 137 -9.77 9.49 2.64
N ALA A 138 -9.39 8.40 1.94
CA ALA A 138 -10.30 7.62 1.10
C ALA A 138 -11.45 7.01 1.93
N TYR A 139 -11.20 6.58 3.17
CA TYR A 139 -12.26 6.13 4.07
C TYR A 139 -13.21 7.28 4.44
N LEU A 140 -12.70 8.47 4.72
CA LEU A 140 -13.51 9.64 5.05
C LEU A 140 -14.40 10.05 3.87
N VAL A 141 -13.82 10.17 2.67
CA VAL A 141 -14.57 10.53 1.46
C VAL A 141 -15.59 9.45 1.09
N PHE A 142 -15.20 8.17 1.17
CA PHE A 142 -16.14 7.08 0.92
C PHE A 142 -17.29 7.05 1.95
N TRP A 143 -17.02 7.36 3.21
CA TRP A 143 -18.07 7.48 4.23
C TRP A 143 -19.06 8.59 3.89
N LEU A 144 -18.58 9.74 3.40
CA LEU A 144 -19.46 10.81 2.91
C LEU A 144 -20.30 10.34 1.71
N ILE A 145 -19.68 9.67 0.72
CA ILE A 145 -20.38 9.06 -0.43
C ILE A 145 -21.48 8.11 0.03
N ASN A 146 -21.20 7.28 1.06
CA ASN A 146 -22.20 6.38 1.64
C ASN A 146 -23.34 7.13 2.33
N LYS A 147 -23.02 8.17 3.12
CA LYS A 147 -24.05 9.01 3.77
C LYS A 147 -24.96 9.73 2.77
N LEU A 148 -24.43 10.15 1.64
CA LEU A 148 -25.19 10.74 0.53
C LEU A 148 -26.01 9.72 -0.25
N ARG A 149 -25.90 8.40 0.08
CA ARG A 149 -26.60 7.31 -0.59
C ARG A 149 -26.29 7.15 -2.09
N ILE A 150 -25.11 7.60 -2.51
CA ILE A 150 -24.65 7.51 -3.91
C ILE A 150 -23.55 6.47 -4.12
N ALA A 151 -23.23 5.67 -3.08
CA ALA A 151 -22.21 4.63 -3.15
C ALA A 151 -22.43 3.62 -4.29
N ASP A 152 -23.66 3.39 -4.69
CA ASP A 152 -24.05 2.47 -5.76
C ASP A 152 -23.54 2.86 -7.14
N TYR A 153 -23.45 4.14 -7.39
CA TYR A 153 -23.01 4.74 -8.65
C TYR A 153 -21.56 5.22 -8.61
N SER A 154 -20.93 5.19 -7.44
CA SER A 154 -19.57 5.72 -7.25
C SER A 154 -18.51 5.02 -8.10
N TRP A 155 -18.76 3.78 -8.56
CA TRP A 155 -17.85 3.07 -9.47
C TRP A 155 -17.61 3.84 -10.79
N ILE A 156 -18.59 4.63 -11.27
CA ILE A 156 -18.43 5.48 -12.45
C ILE A 156 -17.37 6.53 -12.18
N LEU A 157 -17.47 7.21 -11.02
CA LEU A 157 -16.44 8.16 -10.59
C LEU A 157 -15.06 7.49 -10.49
N ALA A 158 -14.98 6.29 -9.94
CA ALA A 158 -13.72 5.58 -9.81
C ALA A 158 -13.06 5.29 -11.16
N VAL A 159 -13.84 4.84 -12.15
CA VAL A 159 -13.33 4.60 -13.51
C VAL A 159 -12.86 5.92 -14.14
N ILE A 160 -13.65 6.99 -14.06
CA ILE A 160 -13.28 8.29 -14.62
C ILE A 160 -11.95 8.78 -14.00
N LEU A 161 -11.79 8.72 -12.67
CA LEU A 161 -10.59 9.18 -11.99
C LEU A 161 -9.35 8.35 -12.39
N LEU A 162 -9.48 7.02 -12.57
CA LEU A 162 -8.39 6.17 -13.03
C LEU A 162 -8.02 6.47 -14.49
N GLU A 163 -9.00 6.63 -15.37
CA GLU A 163 -8.72 6.97 -16.78
C GLU A 163 -8.08 8.36 -16.90
N VAL A 164 -8.57 9.35 -16.15
CA VAL A 164 -7.91 10.67 -16.07
C VAL A 164 -6.48 10.53 -15.59
N HIS A 165 -6.23 9.73 -14.55
CA HIS A 165 -4.89 9.46 -14.05
C HIS A 165 -3.98 8.90 -15.17
N VAL A 166 -4.38 7.81 -15.81
CA VAL A 166 -3.55 7.16 -16.85
C VAL A 166 -3.33 8.09 -18.03
N VAL A 167 -4.40 8.71 -18.56
CA VAL A 167 -4.31 9.59 -19.73
C VAL A 167 -3.43 10.80 -19.46
N VAL A 168 -3.66 11.51 -18.36
CA VAL A 168 -2.91 12.73 -18.05
C VAL A 168 -1.45 12.41 -17.76
N MET A 169 -1.16 11.32 -17.05
CA MET A 169 0.22 10.89 -16.80
C MET A 169 0.93 10.47 -18.08
N THR A 170 0.26 9.74 -18.95
CA THR A 170 0.80 9.34 -20.26
C THR A 170 1.14 10.57 -21.11
N LEU A 171 0.20 11.50 -21.24
CA LEU A 171 0.41 12.75 -21.99
C LEU A 171 1.51 13.61 -21.36
N SER A 172 1.52 13.73 -20.03
CA SER A 172 2.56 14.46 -19.30
C SER A 172 3.95 13.90 -19.56
N THR A 173 4.07 12.57 -19.60
CA THR A 173 5.35 11.90 -19.86
C THR A 173 5.78 12.08 -21.32
N LEU A 174 4.86 11.88 -22.28
CA LEU A 174 5.15 12.01 -23.72
C LEU A 174 5.49 13.45 -24.14
N PHE A 175 4.82 14.42 -23.55
CA PHE A 175 4.99 15.84 -23.88
C PHE A 175 5.85 16.61 -22.85
N SER A 176 6.42 15.93 -21.86
CA SER A 176 7.32 16.53 -20.84
C SER A 176 6.68 17.73 -20.12
N TRP A 177 5.40 17.62 -19.71
CA TRP A 177 4.68 18.72 -19.03
C TRP A 177 5.19 19.06 -17.63
N GLY A 178 6.02 18.20 -17.03
CA GLY A 178 6.61 18.45 -15.70
C GLY A 178 5.59 18.46 -14.55
N LEU A 179 4.49 17.71 -14.67
CA LEU A 179 3.47 17.64 -13.60
C LEU A 179 4.02 17.01 -12.33
N ASP A 180 3.62 17.56 -11.20
CA ASP A 180 3.96 17.01 -9.88
C ASP A 180 3.30 15.63 -9.70
N MET A 181 4.13 14.60 -9.55
CA MET A 181 3.70 13.21 -9.37
C MET A 181 2.90 12.99 -8.10
N THR A 182 3.00 13.88 -7.10
CA THR A 182 2.24 13.77 -5.85
C THR A 182 0.73 13.89 -6.09
N ILE A 183 0.31 14.65 -7.10
CA ILE A 183 -1.11 14.78 -7.49
C ILE A 183 -1.70 13.40 -7.80
N PHE A 184 -0.99 12.59 -8.58
CA PHE A 184 -1.47 11.29 -9.03
C PHE A 184 -1.24 10.18 -8.01
N ARG A 185 -0.24 10.34 -7.12
CA ARG A 185 0.01 9.46 -6.00
C ARG A 185 -0.74 9.92 -4.75
N SER A 186 -2.01 10.25 -4.90
CA SER A 186 -2.88 10.79 -3.86
C SER A 186 -4.11 9.93 -3.62
N MET A 187 -4.87 10.28 -2.60
CA MET A 187 -6.19 9.70 -2.36
C MET A 187 -7.10 9.85 -3.58
N TRP A 188 -7.10 11.00 -4.25
CA TRP A 188 -8.04 11.31 -5.34
C TRP A 188 -7.89 10.41 -6.55
N PHE A 189 -6.66 10.27 -7.06
CA PHE A 189 -6.40 9.58 -8.32
C PHE A 189 -5.90 8.15 -8.16
N TYR A 190 -5.61 7.71 -6.92
CA TYR A 190 -5.14 6.36 -6.65
C TYR A 190 -5.97 5.67 -5.56
N GLY A 191 -6.02 6.23 -4.35
CA GLY A 191 -6.61 5.57 -3.18
C GLY A 191 -8.11 5.36 -3.30
N LEU A 192 -8.86 6.43 -3.50
CA LEU A 192 -10.32 6.42 -3.57
C LEU A 192 -10.87 5.57 -4.72
N PRO A 193 -10.35 5.68 -5.97
CA PRO A 193 -10.84 4.87 -7.07
C PRO A 193 -10.74 3.37 -6.81
N PHE A 194 -9.58 2.87 -6.39
CA PHE A 194 -9.41 1.44 -6.11
C PHE A 194 -10.23 0.99 -4.90
N LEU A 195 -10.38 1.83 -3.88
CA LEU A 195 -11.24 1.54 -2.74
C LEU A 195 -12.70 1.40 -3.16
N ILE A 196 -13.21 2.32 -3.97
CA ILE A 196 -14.58 2.27 -4.53
C ILE A 196 -14.77 1.03 -5.40
N LEU A 197 -13.80 0.70 -6.28
CA LEU A 197 -13.87 -0.50 -7.10
C LEU A 197 -13.92 -1.77 -6.25
N GLY A 198 -13.11 -1.86 -5.18
CA GLY A 198 -13.16 -2.98 -4.25
C GLY A 198 -14.52 -3.15 -3.59
N TYR A 199 -15.13 -2.06 -3.13
CA TYR A 199 -16.50 -2.03 -2.61
C TYR A 199 -17.52 -2.48 -3.66
N SER A 200 -17.42 -1.95 -4.87
CA SER A 200 -18.34 -2.21 -5.97
C SER A 200 -18.25 -3.66 -6.47
N ILE A 201 -17.05 -4.24 -6.50
CA ILE A 201 -16.85 -5.67 -6.83
C ILE A 201 -17.51 -6.54 -5.76
N LYS A 202 -17.36 -6.24 -4.47
CA LYS A 202 -18.04 -7.02 -3.41
C LYS A 202 -19.56 -6.95 -3.55
N ARG A 203 -20.08 -5.77 -3.81
CA ARG A 203 -21.53 -5.56 -3.99
C ARG A 203 -22.10 -6.35 -5.18
N ARG A 204 -21.34 -6.48 -6.27
CA ARG A 204 -21.75 -7.17 -7.50
C ARG A 204 -21.15 -8.56 -7.65
N GLU A 205 -20.62 -9.13 -6.56
CA GLU A 205 -19.86 -10.38 -6.59
C GLU A 205 -20.62 -11.53 -7.24
N GLU A 206 -21.90 -11.69 -6.93
CA GLU A 206 -22.75 -12.72 -7.51
C GLU A 206 -22.92 -12.53 -9.02
N SER A 207 -23.24 -11.32 -9.48
CA SER A 207 -23.39 -11.01 -10.90
C SER A 207 -22.08 -11.22 -11.67
N ILE A 208 -20.94 -10.77 -11.11
CA ILE A 208 -19.61 -10.97 -11.69
C ILE A 208 -19.30 -12.47 -11.82
N ASN A 209 -19.62 -13.26 -10.80
CA ASN A 209 -19.38 -14.70 -10.80
C ASN A 209 -20.24 -15.45 -11.80
N LEU A 210 -21.45 -14.98 -12.06
CA LEU A 210 -22.37 -15.57 -13.05
C LEU A 210 -21.98 -15.25 -14.49
N HIS A 211 -21.59 -14.00 -14.77
CA HIS A 211 -21.45 -13.51 -16.15
C HIS A 211 -20.02 -13.52 -16.69
N ILE A 212 -19.00 -13.44 -15.82
CA ILE A 212 -17.59 -13.40 -16.24
C ILE A 212 -16.94 -14.76 -16.05
N LYS A 213 -16.46 -15.37 -17.12
CA LYS A 213 -15.74 -16.66 -17.05
C LYS A 213 -14.34 -16.49 -16.45
N THR A 214 -13.89 -17.45 -15.64
CA THR A 214 -12.54 -17.43 -15.04
C THR A 214 -11.44 -17.39 -16.11
N LEU A 215 -11.61 -18.11 -17.22
CA LEU A 215 -10.66 -18.09 -18.33
C LEU A 215 -10.46 -16.68 -18.88
N LEU A 216 -11.55 -15.90 -19.05
CA LEU A 216 -11.45 -14.51 -19.48
C LEU A 216 -10.61 -13.68 -18.51
N LEU A 217 -10.81 -13.83 -17.19
CA LEU A 217 -10.01 -13.12 -16.19
C LEU A 217 -8.52 -13.50 -16.24
N VAL A 218 -8.23 -14.78 -16.48
CA VAL A 218 -6.82 -15.24 -16.67
C VAL A 218 -6.22 -14.61 -17.93
N CYS A 219 -6.96 -14.64 -19.05
CA CYS A 219 -6.50 -13.98 -20.29
C CYS A 219 -6.27 -12.46 -20.08
N LEU A 220 -7.20 -11.77 -19.41
CA LEU A 220 -7.06 -10.36 -19.10
C LEU A 220 -5.86 -10.08 -18.17
N ALA A 221 -5.59 -10.97 -17.21
CA ALA A 221 -4.41 -10.82 -16.35
C ALA A 221 -3.11 -10.94 -17.17
N VAL A 222 -3.02 -11.89 -18.09
CA VAL A 222 -1.85 -12.06 -18.97
C VAL A 222 -1.69 -10.87 -19.93
N ILE A 223 -2.79 -10.43 -20.55
CA ILE A 223 -2.81 -9.23 -21.41
C ILE A 223 -2.39 -8.01 -20.60
N GLY A 224 -2.89 -7.86 -19.37
CA GLY A 224 -2.52 -6.75 -18.48
C GLY A 224 -1.03 -6.71 -18.13
N ILE A 225 -0.40 -7.87 -17.90
CA ILE A 225 1.05 -7.96 -17.71
C ILE A 225 1.78 -7.49 -18.98
N GLY A 226 1.41 -8.05 -20.15
CA GLY A 226 2.02 -7.69 -21.43
C GLY A 226 1.86 -6.20 -21.74
N ALA A 227 0.66 -5.65 -21.57
CA ALA A 227 0.39 -4.23 -21.76
C ALA A 227 1.22 -3.36 -20.82
N THR A 228 1.34 -3.72 -19.53
CA THR A 228 2.20 -2.98 -18.57
C THR A 228 3.65 -2.93 -19.03
N ILE A 229 4.19 -4.05 -19.55
CA ILE A 229 5.57 -4.10 -20.06
C ILE A 229 5.71 -3.21 -21.29
N VAL A 230 4.78 -3.30 -22.24
CA VAL A 230 4.77 -2.46 -23.44
C VAL A 230 4.68 -0.96 -23.08
N GLU A 231 3.73 -0.59 -22.25
CA GLU A 231 3.58 0.80 -21.78
C GLU A 231 4.85 1.30 -21.08
N ARG A 232 5.47 0.46 -20.23
CA ARG A 232 6.72 0.83 -19.55
C ARG A 232 7.86 1.08 -20.54
N VAL A 233 8.00 0.24 -21.57
CA VAL A 233 9.07 0.36 -22.58
C VAL A 233 8.86 1.56 -23.49
N PHE A 234 7.63 1.81 -23.95
CA PHE A 234 7.36 2.85 -24.96
C PHE A 234 7.01 4.22 -24.38
N ILE A 235 6.41 4.28 -23.19
CA ILE A 235 5.97 5.54 -22.55
C ILE A 235 6.96 5.98 -21.48
N GLY A 236 7.50 5.03 -20.71
CA GLY A 236 8.43 5.32 -19.61
C GLY A 236 7.82 5.04 -18.22
N ASN A 237 8.24 5.78 -17.20
CA ASN A 237 7.82 5.58 -15.83
C ASN A 237 6.49 6.29 -15.55
N LEU A 238 5.41 5.52 -15.37
CA LEU A 238 4.12 6.01 -14.89
C LEU A 238 3.88 5.56 -13.45
N GLN A 239 3.04 6.27 -12.69
CA GLN A 239 2.61 5.84 -11.34
C GLN A 239 1.71 4.61 -11.41
N ILE A 240 0.91 4.48 -12.45
CA ILE A 240 0.15 3.29 -12.81
C ILE A 240 0.00 3.21 -14.32
N PHE A 241 -0.09 1.99 -14.84
CA PHE A 241 -0.28 1.70 -16.26
C PHE A 241 -1.69 1.16 -16.49
N GLN A 242 -2.24 1.33 -17.69
CA GLN A 242 -3.52 0.73 -18.05
C GLN A 242 -3.46 -0.80 -17.92
N GLY A 243 -2.36 -1.41 -18.38
CA GLY A 243 -2.12 -2.84 -18.21
C GLY A 243 -2.10 -3.26 -16.74
N THR A 244 -1.50 -2.45 -15.85
CA THR A 244 -1.48 -2.72 -14.41
C THR A 244 -2.89 -2.69 -13.80
N ILE A 245 -3.77 -1.79 -14.24
CA ILE A 245 -5.16 -1.74 -13.77
C ILE A 245 -5.89 -3.03 -14.18
N ILE A 246 -5.78 -3.42 -15.46
CA ILE A 246 -6.40 -4.66 -16.00
C ILE A 246 -5.89 -5.89 -15.23
N PHE A 247 -4.58 -6.02 -15.08
CA PHE A 247 -3.95 -7.11 -14.31
C PHE A 247 -4.48 -7.16 -12.88
N THR A 248 -4.44 -6.03 -12.17
CA THR A 248 -4.83 -5.93 -10.76
C THR A 248 -6.29 -6.32 -10.53
N LEU A 249 -7.20 -5.77 -11.35
CA LEU A 249 -8.64 -6.09 -11.25
C LEU A 249 -8.90 -7.56 -11.56
N SER A 250 -8.23 -8.12 -12.57
CA SER A 250 -8.40 -9.51 -12.96
C SER A 250 -7.98 -10.48 -11.86
N ILE A 251 -6.78 -10.32 -11.28
CA ILE A 251 -6.30 -11.20 -10.19
C ILE A 251 -7.10 -10.98 -8.91
N PHE A 252 -7.58 -9.76 -8.66
CA PHE A 252 -8.44 -9.48 -7.52
C PHE A 252 -9.79 -10.19 -7.63
N ILE A 253 -10.46 -10.15 -8.79
CA ILE A 253 -11.73 -10.85 -9.02
C ILE A 253 -11.53 -12.36 -8.94
N ILE A 254 -10.43 -12.91 -9.49
CA ILE A 254 -10.08 -14.33 -9.33
C ILE A 254 -9.96 -14.69 -7.83
N ALA A 255 -9.28 -13.87 -7.03
CA ALA A 255 -9.11 -14.13 -5.62
C ALA A 255 -10.42 -14.06 -4.81
N VAL A 256 -11.33 -13.17 -5.20
CA VAL A 256 -12.67 -13.08 -4.62
C VAL A 256 -13.48 -14.34 -4.95
N ARG A 257 -13.38 -14.85 -6.16
CA ARG A 257 -14.09 -16.04 -6.65
C ARG A 257 -13.66 -17.34 -5.94
N PHE A 258 -12.39 -17.46 -5.54
CA PHE A 258 -11.84 -18.65 -4.90
C PHE A 258 -11.40 -18.42 -3.46
N PRO A 259 -12.31 -18.02 -2.54
CA PRO A 259 -11.96 -17.61 -1.18
C PRO A 259 -11.40 -18.75 -0.32
N GLY A 260 -11.78 -20.00 -0.62
CA GLY A 260 -11.43 -21.19 0.15
C GLY A 260 -10.25 -22.00 -0.42
N ALA A 261 -9.52 -21.48 -1.41
CA ALA A 261 -8.39 -22.18 -1.99
C ALA A 261 -7.31 -22.50 -0.92
N ARG A 262 -6.70 -23.67 -1.07
CA ARG A 262 -5.70 -24.17 -0.10
C ARG A 262 -4.32 -23.66 -0.48
N TYR A 263 -3.70 -22.91 0.42
CA TYR A 263 -2.34 -22.40 0.31
C TYR A 263 -1.53 -22.75 1.56
N PRO A 264 -0.20 -22.77 1.51
CA PRO A 264 0.64 -22.89 2.69
C PRO A 264 0.28 -21.86 3.76
N LYS A 265 0.13 -22.29 5.00
CA LYS A 265 -0.29 -21.42 6.13
C LYS A 265 0.64 -20.20 6.29
N SER A 266 1.92 -20.37 6.02
CA SER A 266 2.91 -19.28 6.07
C SER A 266 2.56 -18.13 5.12
N LEU A 267 2.15 -18.42 3.88
CA LEU A 267 1.75 -17.42 2.89
C LEU A 267 0.45 -16.71 3.26
N ILE A 268 -0.52 -17.45 3.81
CA ILE A 268 -1.77 -16.83 4.31
C ILE A 268 -1.46 -15.90 5.49
N LEU A 269 -0.60 -16.33 6.43
CA LEU A 269 -0.21 -15.52 7.59
C LEU A 269 0.60 -14.28 7.18
N LEU A 270 1.39 -14.36 6.13
CA LEU A 270 2.13 -13.21 5.59
C LEU A 270 1.17 -12.05 5.29
N GLY A 271 0.09 -12.30 4.56
CA GLY A 271 -0.90 -11.27 4.24
C GLY A 271 -1.84 -10.94 5.41
N ALA A 272 -2.29 -11.95 6.16
CA ALA A 272 -3.29 -11.74 7.21
C ALA A 272 -2.74 -11.02 8.45
N LYS A 273 -1.46 -11.26 8.80
CA LYS A 273 -0.90 -10.85 10.09
C LYS A 273 0.31 -9.92 9.96
N TYR A 274 1.14 -10.11 8.95
CA TYR A 274 2.43 -9.43 8.87
C TYR A 274 2.48 -8.28 7.87
N SER A 275 1.62 -8.28 6.84
CA SER A 275 1.68 -7.32 5.71
C SER A 275 1.69 -5.86 6.13
N SER A 276 0.83 -5.44 7.08
CA SER A 276 0.79 -4.05 7.55
C SER A 276 2.05 -3.64 8.32
N HIS A 277 2.64 -4.55 9.09
CA HIS A 277 3.88 -4.27 9.80
C HIS A 277 5.08 -4.24 8.85
N ILE A 278 5.14 -5.17 7.86
CA ILE A 278 6.15 -5.14 6.81
C ILE A 278 6.07 -3.81 6.04
N TYR A 279 4.86 -3.38 5.67
CA TYR A 279 4.66 -2.10 5.02
C TYR A 279 5.23 -0.93 5.85
N ILE A 280 5.05 -0.93 7.17
CA ILE A 280 5.56 0.14 8.02
C ILE A 280 7.10 0.08 8.13
N TYR A 281 7.69 -1.10 8.38
CA TYR A 281 9.08 -1.19 8.80
C TYR A 281 10.10 -1.48 7.67
N HIS A 282 9.66 -1.80 6.44
CA HIS A 282 10.60 -2.14 5.35
C HIS A 282 11.53 -0.97 4.98
N TRP A 283 11.05 0.28 5.06
CA TRP A 283 11.87 1.45 4.78
C TRP A 283 13.01 1.62 5.80
N PHE A 284 12.72 1.44 7.07
CA PHE A 284 13.71 1.41 8.13
C PHE A 284 14.80 0.35 7.85
N VAL A 285 14.39 -0.87 7.48
CA VAL A 285 15.34 -1.94 7.15
C VAL A 285 16.13 -1.61 5.89
N LYS A 286 15.50 -1.02 4.87
CA LYS A 286 16.20 -0.53 3.67
C LYS A 286 17.34 0.44 4.04
N GLU A 287 17.08 1.42 4.89
CA GLU A 287 18.11 2.38 5.31
C GLU A 287 19.25 1.71 6.07
N LEU A 288 18.95 0.69 6.88
CA LEU A 288 20.00 -0.13 7.52
C LEU A 288 20.85 -0.88 6.49
N PHE A 289 20.25 -1.40 5.40
CA PHE A 289 20.98 -2.06 4.32
C PHE A 289 21.88 -1.09 3.57
N ILE A 290 21.41 0.13 3.27
CA ILE A 290 22.24 1.20 2.66
C ILE A 290 23.46 1.49 3.57
N LYS A 291 23.24 1.66 4.86
CA LYS A 291 24.35 1.90 5.81
C LYS A 291 25.31 0.70 5.92
N LEU A 292 24.79 -0.51 5.89
CA LEU A 292 25.61 -1.72 5.88
C LEU A 292 26.49 -1.80 4.63
N GLN A 293 25.92 -1.49 3.46
CA GLN A 293 26.64 -1.46 2.19
C GLN A 293 27.79 -0.42 2.22
N GLU A 294 27.51 0.78 2.74
CA GLU A 294 28.52 1.83 2.92
C GLU A 294 29.66 1.39 3.84
N ILE A 295 29.34 0.84 5.03
CA ILE A 295 30.33 0.43 6.03
C ILE A 295 31.21 -0.73 5.53
N LEU A 296 30.60 -1.70 4.87
CA LEU A 296 31.30 -2.91 4.40
C LEU A 296 31.90 -2.75 3.02
N SER A 297 31.69 -1.58 2.36
CA SER A 297 32.14 -1.30 0.99
C SER A 297 31.78 -2.45 0.03
N LEU A 298 30.53 -2.93 0.12
CA LEU A 298 30.06 -4.05 -0.69
C LEU A 298 29.93 -3.63 -2.17
N ASP A 299 30.42 -4.51 -3.05
CA ASP A 299 30.24 -4.33 -4.48
C ASP A 299 28.75 -4.30 -4.85
N SER A 300 28.30 -3.23 -5.48
CA SER A 300 26.91 -3.02 -5.90
C SER A 300 26.42 -4.05 -6.92
N SER A 301 27.32 -4.63 -7.73
CA SER A 301 26.94 -5.46 -8.88
C SER A 301 26.12 -6.69 -8.51
N TRP A 302 26.43 -7.39 -7.42
CA TRP A 302 25.65 -8.53 -6.93
C TRP A 302 24.72 -8.15 -5.76
N PHE A 303 25.13 -7.18 -4.95
CA PHE A 303 24.38 -6.75 -3.78
C PHE A 303 23.00 -6.20 -4.19
N ASP A 304 22.93 -5.37 -5.22
CA ASP A 304 21.68 -4.79 -5.73
C ASP A 304 20.65 -5.84 -6.21
N TRP A 305 21.12 -7.04 -6.59
CA TRP A 305 20.21 -8.16 -6.93
C TRP A 305 19.65 -8.87 -5.70
N VAL A 306 20.38 -8.90 -4.61
CA VAL A 306 20.01 -9.63 -3.38
C VAL A 306 19.29 -8.71 -2.40
N GLU A 307 19.59 -7.41 -2.41
CA GLU A 307 19.05 -6.43 -1.47
C GLU A 307 17.52 -6.43 -1.38
N PRO A 308 16.72 -6.45 -2.48
CA PRO A 308 15.26 -6.44 -2.38
C PRO A 308 14.71 -7.63 -1.58
N PHE A 309 15.28 -8.81 -1.77
CA PHE A 309 14.91 -10.01 -1.01
C PHE A 309 15.44 -9.94 0.43
N GLY A 310 16.66 -9.46 0.62
CA GLY A 310 17.28 -9.27 1.94
C GLY A 310 16.44 -8.34 2.80
N VAL A 311 16.07 -7.17 2.30
CA VAL A 311 15.22 -6.21 3.00
C VAL A 311 13.87 -6.83 3.35
N PHE A 312 13.24 -7.56 2.42
CA PHE A 312 11.96 -8.23 2.68
C PHE A 312 12.09 -9.28 3.80
N ILE A 313 13.09 -10.16 3.71
CA ILE A 313 13.29 -11.27 4.67
C ILE A 313 13.65 -10.72 6.05
N VAL A 314 14.58 -9.78 6.15
CA VAL A 314 14.99 -9.18 7.43
C VAL A 314 13.82 -8.42 8.06
N THR A 315 13.03 -7.67 7.26
CA THR A 315 11.82 -7.02 7.75
C THR A 315 10.82 -8.05 8.29
N LEU A 316 10.58 -9.14 7.57
CA LEU A 316 9.65 -10.19 8.01
C LEU A 316 10.12 -10.84 9.33
N ILE A 317 11.40 -11.16 9.45
CA ILE A 317 11.98 -11.73 10.68
C ILE A 317 11.82 -10.75 11.83
N GLY A 318 12.18 -9.48 11.63
CA GLY A 318 12.02 -8.41 12.63
C GLY A 318 10.58 -8.24 13.09
N VAL A 319 9.62 -8.25 12.16
CA VAL A 319 8.19 -8.19 12.47
C VAL A 319 7.73 -9.40 13.28
N ILE A 320 8.15 -10.62 12.92
CA ILE A 320 7.83 -11.83 13.69
C ILE A 320 8.37 -11.72 15.12
N ALA A 321 9.63 -11.31 15.28
CA ALA A 321 10.26 -11.11 16.57
C ALA A 321 9.54 -10.04 17.41
N LEU A 322 9.21 -8.88 16.81
CA LEU A 322 8.46 -7.80 17.46
C LEU A 322 7.11 -8.27 18.00
N LEU A 323 6.34 -9.00 17.18
CA LEU A 323 5.05 -9.52 17.58
C LEU A 323 5.14 -10.62 18.65
N PHE A 324 6.22 -11.42 18.63
CA PHE A 324 6.50 -12.41 19.65
C PHE A 324 6.81 -11.75 20.99
N VAL A 325 7.71 -10.76 21.02
CA VAL A 325 8.04 -9.98 22.21
C VAL A 325 6.81 -9.28 22.79
N LYS A 326 6.00 -8.65 21.94
CA LYS A 326 4.72 -8.01 22.36
C LYS A 326 3.77 -9.01 23.02
N LYS A 327 3.71 -10.25 22.52
CA LYS A 327 2.89 -11.32 23.12
C LYS A 327 3.43 -11.75 24.50
N LEU A 328 4.76 -11.89 24.63
CA LEU A 328 5.40 -12.22 25.91
C LEU A 328 5.15 -11.15 26.97
N LEU A 329 5.38 -9.88 26.62
CA LEU A 329 5.15 -8.75 27.53
C LEU A 329 3.71 -8.69 28.01
N LYS A 330 2.73 -8.86 27.11
CA LYS A 330 1.30 -8.92 27.49
C LYS A 330 1.04 -10.06 28.49
N LYS A 331 1.65 -11.22 28.29
CA LYS A 331 1.49 -12.38 29.20
C LYS A 331 2.12 -12.12 30.58
N LEU A 332 3.26 -11.45 30.62
CA LEU A 332 3.95 -11.09 31.87
C LEU A 332 3.16 -10.04 32.66
N ILE A 333 2.70 -8.98 32.00
CA ILE A 333 1.88 -7.92 32.63
C ILE A 333 0.56 -8.50 33.15
N GLY A 334 -0.10 -9.35 32.38
CA GLY A 334 -1.35 -10.01 32.82
C GLY A 334 -1.14 -10.91 34.05
N LYS A 335 0.01 -11.61 34.14
CA LYS A 335 0.37 -12.40 35.33
C LYS A 335 0.68 -11.54 36.56
N ALA A 336 1.37 -10.41 36.36
CA ALA A 336 1.66 -9.46 37.42
C ALA A 336 0.39 -8.82 38.00
N ALA A 337 -0.52 -8.38 37.11
CA ALA A 337 -1.81 -7.80 37.53
C ALA A 337 -2.72 -8.79 38.27
N ASN A 338 -2.66 -10.10 37.97
CA ASN A 338 -3.39 -11.11 38.72
C ASN A 338 -2.77 -11.43 40.08
N ARG A 339 -1.45 -11.29 40.24
CA ARG A 339 -0.76 -11.47 41.52
C ARG A 339 -0.98 -10.31 42.50
N SER A 340 -1.24 -9.10 42.02
CA SER A 340 -1.54 -7.94 42.87
C SER A 340 -2.97 -7.87 43.37
N LYS A 341 -3.84 -8.81 42.94
CA LYS A 341 -5.25 -8.93 43.39
C LYS A 341 -5.49 -10.06 44.42
N VAL A 342 -4.44 -10.81 44.76
CA VAL A 342 -4.39 -11.80 45.83
C VAL A 342 -3.60 -11.24 47.00
#